data_db446d313799852da01f6eb893a63377
#
_entry.id   db446d313799852da01f6eb893a63377
#
_cell.length_a   1.000
_cell.length_b   1.000
_cell.length_c   1.000
_cell.angle_alpha   90.00
_cell.angle_beta   90.00
_cell.angle_gamma   90.00
#
_symmetry.space_group_name_H-M   'P 1'
#
loop_
_entity.id
_entity.type
_entity.pdbx_description
1 polymer ?
#
loop_
_entity_poly.entity_id
_entity_poly.type
_entity_poly.pdbx_seq_one_letter_code
_entity_poly.pdbx_strand_id
1 'polypeptide(L)'
;MYKALSILSVVLLLPACEMTQPEPYQKDRKPEHRTEYNGAEGLAQAQKDKVYLMNKELADKCEQARTALIVAQENNDTSDIKRQNSIIKDTCVN
;
A
#
# COMPACT_ATOMS: atom_id res chain seq x y z
N MET A 1 -24.30 4.37 -65.99
CA MET A 1 -25.40 4.04 -65.19
C MET A 1 -25.12 3.23 -63.96
N TYR A 2 -23.97 2.96 -63.72
CA TYR A 2 -23.60 2.16 -62.63
C TYR A 2 -22.75 2.88 -61.66
N LYS A 3 -23.11 4.08 -61.56
CA LYS A 3 -22.28 4.95 -60.84
C LYS A 3 -22.50 4.98 -59.40
N ALA A 4 -23.40 4.20 -58.99
CA ALA A 4 -23.81 4.36 -57.61
C ALA A 4 -23.24 3.38 -56.65
N LEU A 5 -22.38 2.56 -57.18
CA LEU A 5 -22.01 1.45 -56.40
C LEU A 5 -20.72 1.49 -55.76
N SER A 6 -20.14 2.58 -55.74
CA SER A 6 -18.88 2.77 -55.09
C SER A 6 -18.97 3.38 -53.74
N ILE A 7 -20.03 3.09 -53.21
CA ILE A 7 -20.14 3.39 -51.84
C ILE A 7 -19.90 2.21 -51.02
N LEU A 8 -19.00 1.59 -51.10
CA LEU A 8 -18.26 1.65 -50.40
C LEU A 8 -18.08 1.80 -49.12
N SER A 9 -18.12 1.12 -48.61
CA SER A 9 -17.52 0.47 -47.55
C SER A 9 -16.27 1.09 -47.09
N VAL A 10 -16.40 2.25 -46.70
CA VAL A 10 -15.55 2.71 -45.62
C VAL A 10 -16.02 1.98 -44.39
N VAL A 11 -15.68 0.78 -44.37
CA VAL A 11 -15.58 0.10 -43.10
C VAL A 11 -14.62 0.93 -42.31
N LEU A 12 -15.14 1.71 -41.48
CA LEU A 12 -14.47 2.30 -40.40
C LEU A 12 -13.83 1.19 -39.63
N LEU A 13 -12.67 0.92 -40.02
CA LEU A 13 -11.71 0.31 -39.14
C LEU A 13 -11.42 1.35 -38.08
N LEU A 14 -12.35 1.46 -37.20
CA LEU A 14 -12.03 2.01 -35.90
C LEU A 14 -10.99 1.08 -35.34
N PRO A 15 -9.80 1.53 -35.17
CA PRO A 15 -8.91 0.77 -34.32
C PRO A 15 -9.64 0.69 -32.99
N ALA A 16 -10.06 -0.48 -32.66
CA ALA A 16 -10.40 -0.75 -31.31
C ALA A 16 -9.14 -0.49 -30.52
N CYS A 17 -9.03 0.70 -30.05
CA CYS A 17 -8.10 0.97 -28.99
C CYS A 17 -8.61 0.14 -27.84
N GLU A 18 -8.14 -1.06 -27.77
CA GLU A 18 -8.22 -1.80 -26.54
C GLU A 18 -7.47 -0.97 -25.52
N MET A 19 -8.24 -0.19 -24.80
CA MET A 19 -7.71 0.42 -23.63
C MET A 19 -7.45 -0.70 -22.65
N THR A 20 -6.27 -1.24 -22.74
CA THR A 20 -5.75 -2.10 -21.68
C THR A 20 -5.66 -1.23 -20.47
N GLN A 21 -6.66 -1.35 -19.61
CA GLN A 21 -6.60 -0.68 -18.33
C GLN A 21 -5.42 -1.25 -17.56
N PRO A 22 -4.54 -0.41 -17.02
CA PRO A 22 -3.48 -0.91 -16.18
C PRO A 22 -4.09 -1.60 -14.96
N GLU A 23 -3.38 -2.58 -14.44
CA GLU A 23 -3.80 -3.25 -13.22
C GLU A 23 -4.00 -2.22 -12.10
N PRO A 24 -5.05 -2.38 -11.27
CA PRO A 24 -5.32 -1.40 -10.20
C PRO A 24 -4.17 -1.27 -9.22
N TYR A 25 -3.43 -2.33 -8.99
CA TYR A 25 -2.26 -2.33 -8.12
C TYR A 25 -1.40 -3.57 -8.40
N GLN A 26 -0.20 -3.57 -7.86
CA GLN A 26 0.76 -4.66 -8.05
C GLN A 26 0.44 -5.84 -7.13
N LYS A 27 -0.42 -6.74 -7.60
CA LYS A 27 -0.96 -7.86 -6.80
C LYS A 27 0.09 -8.87 -6.36
N ASP A 28 1.13 -9.02 -7.16
CA ASP A 28 2.23 -9.96 -6.93
C ASP A 28 3.30 -9.41 -5.97
N ARG A 29 3.20 -8.15 -5.59
CA ARG A 29 4.12 -7.53 -4.65
C ARG A 29 3.52 -7.42 -3.25
N LYS A 30 4.39 -7.50 -2.26
CA LYS A 30 3.99 -7.23 -0.88
C LYS A 30 3.59 -5.76 -0.71
N PRO A 31 2.71 -5.43 0.25
CA PRO A 31 2.30 -4.05 0.48
C PRO A 31 3.47 -3.07 0.63
N GLU A 32 4.58 -3.50 1.22
CA GLU A 32 5.78 -2.68 1.40
C GLU A 32 6.45 -2.29 0.09
N HIS A 33 6.20 -3.06 -0.98
CA HIS A 33 6.84 -2.86 -2.27
C HIS A 33 5.89 -2.34 -3.34
N ARG A 34 4.64 -2.11 -3.00
CA ARG A 34 3.67 -1.55 -3.94
C ARG A 34 3.85 -0.06 -4.10
N THR A 35 3.98 0.37 -5.35
CA THR A 35 4.19 1.77 -5.70
C THR A 35 3.15 2.34 -6.65
N GLU A 36 2.33 1.49 -7.25
CA GLU A 36 1.34 1.90 -8.25
C GLU A 36 -0.07 1.51 -7.82
N TYR A 37 -0.96 2.51 -7.85
CA TYR A 37 -2.37 2.35 -7.50
C TYR A 37 -3.21 3.11 -8.52
N ASN A 38 -4.10 2.41 -9.20
CA ASN A 38 -4.90 2.96 -10.29
C ASN A 38 -6.38 2.74 -10.04
N GLY A 39 -7.19 3.77 -10.31
CA GLY A 39 -8.64 3.69 -10.21
C GLY A 39 -9.14 3.55 -8.76
N ALA A 40 -10.45 3.35 -8.62
CA ALA A 40 -11.10 3.24 -7.32
C ALA A 40 -10.62 2.01 -6.53
N GLU A 41 -10.44 0.89 -7.20
CA GLU A 41 -9.94 -0.33 -6.58
C GLU A 41 -8.50 -0.17 -6.10
N GLY A 42 -7.66 0.51 -6.90
CA GLY A 42 -6.29 0.83 -6.51
C GLY A 42 -6.24 1.76 -5.31
N LEU A 43 -7.09 2.78 -5.25
CA LEU A 43 -7.17 3.68 -4.10
C LEU A 43 -7.60 2.96 -2.83
N ALA A 44 -8.57 2.06 -2.93
CA ALA A 44 -9.00 1.25 -1.78
C ALA A 44 -7.85 0.37 -1.28
N GLN A 45 -7.10 -0.23 -2.19
CA GLN A 45 -5.94 -1.05 -1.83
C GLN A 45 -4.82 -0.20 -1.22
N ALA A 46 -4.61 1.02 -1.73
CA ALA A 46 -3.63 1.94 -1.17
C ALA A 46 -3.92 2.27 0.30
N GLN A 47 -5.20 2.48 0.64
CA GLN A 47 -5.60 2.70 2.02
C GLN A 47 -5.34 1.48 2.90
N LYS A 48 -5.66 0.29 2.42
CA LYS A 48 -5.40 -0.96 3.15
C LYS A 48 -3.91 -1.15 3.39
N ASP A 49 -3.10 -0.90 2.37
CA ASP A 49 -1.65 -1.02 2.46
C ASP A 49 -1.08 0.00 3.46
N LYS A 50 -1.60 1.22 3.46
CA LYS A 50 -1.18 2.26 4.40
C LYS A 50 -1.48 1.86 5.84
N VAL A 51 -2.67 1.34 6.11
CA VAL A 51 -3.05 0.86 7.44
C VAL A 51 -2.18 -0.33 7.85
N TYR A 52 -1.96 -1.26 6.94
CA TYR A 52 -1.09 -2.39 7.18
C TYR A 52 0.34 -1.95 7.56
N LEU A 53 0.91 -1.02 6.80
CA LEU A 53 2.26 -0.53 7.05
C LEU A 53 2.36 0.25 8.37
N MET A 54 1.34 1.04 8.70
CA MET A 54 1.27 1.73 9.99
C MET A 54 1.23 0.75 11.15
N ASN A 55 0.39 -0.28 11.05
CA ASN A 55 0.27 -1.30 12.09
C ASN A 55 1.56 -2.09 12.25
N LYS A 56 2.23 -2.39 11.15
CA LYS A 56 3.53 -3.06 11.15
C LYS A 56 4.58 -2.20 11.83
N GLU A 57 4.63 -0.91 11.51
CA GLU A 57 5.56 0.02 12.14
C GLU A 57 5.32 0.13 13.65
N LEU A 58 4.07 0.23 14.07
CA LEU A 58 3.72 0.26 15.49
C LEU A 58 4.11 -1.04 16.19
N ALA A 59 3.89 -2.19 15.58
CA ALA A 59 4.27 -3.47 16.13
C ALA A 59 5.80 -3.58 16.29
N ASP A 60 6.55 -3.13 15.30
CA ASP A 60 8.02 -3.13 15.35
C ASP A 60 8.55 -2.22 16.46
N LYS A 61 7.98 -1.02 16.58
CA LYS A 61 8.34 -0.09 17.65
C LYS A 61 7.98 -0.62 19.04
N CYS A 62 6.84 -1.28 19.14
CA CYS A 62 6.41 -1.94 20.37
C CYS A 62 7.42 -2.99 20.81
N GLU A 63 7.83 -3.86 19.90
CA GLU A 63 8.80 -4.92 20.20
C GLU A 63 10.16 -4.36 20.55
N GLN A 64 10.64 -3.36 19.82
CA GLN A 64 11.89 -2.67 20.12
C GLN A 64 11.87 -2.03 21.52
N ALA A 65 10.75 -1.41 21.86
CA ALA A 65 10.60 -0.78 23.17
C ALA A 65 10.58 -1.80 24.31
N ARG A 66 9.95 -2.95 24.11
CA ARG A 66 9.97 -4.05 25.10
C ARG A 66 11.37 -4.56 25.33
N THR A 67 12.15 -4.76 24.28
CA THR A 67 13.54 -5.18 24.38
C THR A 67 14.39 -4.11 25.09
N ALA A 68 14.21 -2.85 24.70
CA ALA A 68 14.93 -1.73 25.33
C ALA A 68 14.56 -1.55 26.80
N LEU A 69 13.32 -1.84 27.19
CA LEU A 69 12.88 -1.82 28.58
C LEU A 69 13.63 -2.85 29.41
N ILE A 70 13.82 -4.05 28.91
CA ILE A 70 14.57 -5.11 29.60
C ILE A 70 16.01 -4.65 29.84
N VAL A 71 16.67 -4.09 28.84
CA VAL A 71 18.03 -3.56 28.96
C VAL A 71 18.09 -2.42 29.95
N ALA A 72 17.13 -1.50 29.95
CA ALA A 72 17.07 -0.39 30.88
C ALA A 72 16.88 -0.88 32.32
N GLN A 73 16.09 -1.91 32.54
CA GLN A 73 15.91 -2.53 33.85
C GLN A 73 17.19 -3.19 34.35
N GLU A 74 17.90 -3.88 33.49
CA GLU A 74 19.19 -4.50 33.81
C GLU A 74 20.24 -3.46 34.22
N ASN A 75 20.20 -2.29 33.59
CA ASN A 75 21.12 -1.18 33.86
C ASN A 75 20.64 -0.23 34.97
N ASN A 76 19.46 -0.47 35.53
CA ASN A 76 18.84 0.41 36.55
C ASN A 76 18.69 1.86 36.05
N ASP A 77 18.45 2.05 34.74
CA ASP A 77 18.26 3.36 34.13
C ASP A 77 16.80 3.79 34.25
N THR A 78 16.47 4.50 35.30
CA THR A 78 15.10 4.91 35.60
C THR A 78 14.53 5.86 34.56
N SER A 79 15.33 6.73 33.96
CA SER A 79 14.90 7.63 32.89
C SER A 79 14.49 6.86 31.64
N ASP A 80 15.30 5.89 31.26
CA ASP A 80 15.00 5.07 30.06
C ASP A 80 13.84 4.11 30.31
N ILE A 81 13.72 3.58 31.53
CA ILE A 81 12.57 2.77 31.93
C ILE A 81 11.25 3.54 31.70
N LYS A 82 11.21 4.78 32.16
CA LYS A 82 10.03 5.66 31.93
C LYS A 82 9.77 5.90 30.46
N ARG A 83 10.82 6.19 29.70
CA ARG A 83 10.70 6.46 28.27
C ARG A 83 10.20 5.24 27.52
N GLN A 84 10.75 4.07 27.78
CA GLN A 84 10.32 2.83 27.11
C GLN A 84 8.91 2.43 27.49
N ASN A 85 8.51 2.60 28.73
CA ASN A 85 7.12 2.36 29.16
C ASN A 85 6.14 3.28 28.43
N SER A 86 6.49 4.53 28.20
CA SER A 86 5.67 5.46 27.43
C SER A 86 5.54 5.02 25.97
N ILE A 87 6.64 4.60 25.34
CA ILE A 87 6.63 4.09 23.97
C ILE A 87 5.79 2.83 23.87
N ILE A 88 5.91 1.92 24.82
CA ILE A 88 5.11 0.69 24.89
C ILE A 88 3.62 1.03 24.94
N LYS A 89 3.25 1.97 25.80
CA LYS A 89 1.86 2.40 25.92
C LYS A 89 1.31 2.97 24.62
N ASP A 90 2.12 3.71 23.86
CA ASP A 90 1.71 4.36 22.63
C ASP A 90 1.73 3.41 21.42
N THR A 91 2.61 2.43 21.40
CA THR A 91 2.86 1.58 20.22
C THR A 91 2.33 0.15 20.34
N CYS A 92 2.19 -0.37 21.55
CA CYS A 92 1.65 -1.71 21.79
C CYS A 92 0.13 -1.65 21.89
N VAL A 93 -0.51 -1.20 20.82
CA VAL A 93 -1.96 -1.14 20.72
C VAL A 93 -2.48 -2.37 20.02
N ASN A 94 -3.39 -3.03 20.63
CA ASN A 94 -4.08 -4.18 20.03
C ASN A 94 -5.48 -3.78 19.61
#